data_eec3a87a53bb97675622979f184ac9eb
#
_entry.id   eec3a87a53bb97675622979f184ac9eb
#
_cell.length_a   1.000
_cell.length_b   1.000
_cell.length_c   1.000
_cell.angle_alpha   90.00
_cell.angle_beta   90.00
_cell.angle_gamma   90.00
#
_symmetry.space_group_name_H-M   'P 1'
#
loop_
_entity.id
_entity.type
_entity.pdbx_description
1 polymer ?
#
loop_
_entity_poly.entity_id
_entity_poly.type
_entity_poly.pdbx_seq_one_letter_code
_entity_poly.pdbx_strand_id
1 'polypeptide(L)'
;MAHGHHHVPVNTEGQQGVRKGATFIIGGLTSGHGVFHWFTRSFEVMMPEVRDAFGLTGVGVGGLATTRELASGIVSLPGGIITDMLRRYWGWVLATCMALFGLGWLVIGISPVYPLILVGMALVAVAASVWHLPAMSALSHHFSHRRGAALSFHGVGGQVGDAIAPIVTGFLLAAMAWNQLISIYAVAPLFLTFLVFWAFRDLGKSERVQTETTSFSAQLTASAALFKNGRLLLITLVAGLRGMAFVAYIPFLALYLNDALSLSAQSRGAHLTILVVVGIISTPIMGYLSDKFGRKIVLIPGMIFIGVMTVLLVPFSGNSIFLILILALLGTFLFSDQPILTAAALDLVGEGVAATTLGVLSFSRFLLSATSPIIAGILYNINIDYTFYYIAGLFGVAALILLAIPLPKVVTAGHHDDHGHGGHGHDDHGNDDHGHGSHNH
;
A
#
# COMPACT_ATOMS: atom_id res chain seq x y z
N MET A 1 31.84 24.90 -34.83
CA MET A 1 30.60 25.63 -34.49
C MET A 1 29.94 24.91 -33.35
N ALA A 2 30.04 25.49 -32.16
CA ALA A 2 29.48 24.88 -30.95
C ALA A 2 27.98 25.21 -30.84
N HIS A 3 27.12 24.21 -30.89
CA HIS A 3 25.71 24.36 -30.61
C HIS A 3 25.52 24.46 -29.08
N GLY A 4 25.37 25.70 -28.60
CA GLY A 4 24.98 25.96 -27.22
C GLY A 4 23.54 25.50 -27.02
N HIS A 5 23.36 24.47 -26.14
CA HIS A 5 22.04 24.15 -25.59
C HIS A 5 21.62 25.31 -24.67
N HIS A 6 20.75 26.17 -25.15
CA HIS A 6 20.05 27.13 -24.31
C HIS A 6 19.12 26.34 -23.36
N HIS A 7 19.54 26.20 -22.11
CA HIS A 7 18.62 25.92 -21.02
C HIS A 7 17.68 27.13 -20.89
N VAL A 8 16.48 26.99 -21.39
CA VAL A 8 15.40 27.92 -21.07
C VAL A 8 15.07 27.68 -19.60
N PRO A 9 15.28 28.65 -18.69
CA PRO A 9 14.84 28.51 -17.32
C PRO A 9 13.31 28.42 -17.37
N VAL A 10 12.75 27.33 -16.83
CA VAL A 10 11.31 27.20 -16.63
C VAL A 10 10.94 28.29 -15.62
N ASN A 11 10.32 29.34 -16.11
CA ASN A 11 9.87 30.47 -15.33
C ASN A 11 8.70 30.01 -14.44
N THR A 12 8.98 29.73 -13.17
CA THR A 12 8.00 29.30 -12.16
C THR A 12 7.19 30.46 -11.58
N GLU A 13 7.37 31.67 -12.06
CA GLU A 13 6.74 32.88 -11.52
C GLU A 13 5.28 33.14 -11.97
N GLY A 14 4.67 32.21 -12.75
CA GLY A 14 3.29 32.38 -13.23
C GLY A 14 2.20 31.70 -12.41
N GLN A 15 2.50 30.97 -11.33
CA GLN A 15 1.47 30.27 -10.55
C GLN A 15 0.93 31.14 -9.42
N GLN A 16 -0.02 31.99 -9.74
CA GLN A 16 -0.77 32.78 -8.76
C GLN A 16 -1.63 31.88 -7.88
N GLY A 17 -1.28 31.77 -6.60
CA GLY A 17 -2.06 31.18 -5.52
C GLY A 17 -1.45 29.93 -4.86
N VAL A 18 -1.48 29.90 -3.52
CA VAL A 18 -0.93 28.85 -2.63
C VAL A 18 -1.39 27.45 -3.05
N ARG A 19 -2.64 27.30 -3.51
CA ARG A 19 -3.25 25.99 -3.88
C ARG A 19 -2.61 25.31 -5.09
N LYS A 20 -1.91 26.05 -5.93
CA LYS A 20 -1.19 25.53 -7.11
C LYS A 20 0.27 25.19 -6.80
N GLY A 21 0.74 25.54 -5.60
CA GLY A 21 2.10 25.27 -5.16
C GLY A 21 2.36 23.77 -4.95
N ALA A 22 3.50 23.30 -5.41
CA ALA A 22 3.93 21.91 -5.30
C ALA A 22 3.85 21.39 -3.85
N THR A 23 4.40 22.14 -2.90
CA THR A 23 4.40 21.82 -1.47
C THR A 23 2.99 21.69 -0.90
N PHE A 24 2.06 22.55 -1.32
CA PHE A 24 0.68 22.51 -0.88
C PHE A 24 -0.05 21.24 -1.38
N ILE A 25 0.15 20.88 -2.65
CA ILE A 25 -0.46 19.67 -3.24
C ILE A 25 0.08 18.41 -2.56
N ILE A 26 1.41 18.27 -2.44
CA ILE A 26 2.03 17.13 -1.76
C ILE A 26 1.56 17.07 -0.30
N GLY A 27 1.69 18.16 0.44
CA GLY A 27 1.34 18.20 1.86
C GLY A 27 -0.13 17.87 2.13
N GLY A 28 -1.03 18.44 1.33
CA GLY A 28 -2.47 18.19 1.48
C GLY A 28 -2.88 16.75 1.16
N LEU A 29 -2.35 16.18 0.05
CA LEU A 29 -2.64 14.78 -0.30
C LEU A 29 -1.97 13.79 0.66
N THR A 30 -0.78 14.10 1.17
CA THR A 30 -0.08 13.33 2.20
C THR A 30 -0.85 13.32 3.52
N SER A 31 -1.32 14.49 3.98
CA SER A 31 -2.11 14.62 5.21
C SER A 31 -3.46 13.89 5.09
N GLY A 32 -4.13 14.03 3.95
CA GLY A 32 -5.36 13.29 3.67
C GLY A 32 -5.14 11.78 3.74
N HIS A 33 -4.05 11.26 3.16
CA HIS A 33 -3.68 9.84 3.25
C HIS A 33 -3.46 9.39 4.70
N GLY A 34 -2.79 10.22 5.50
CA GLY A 34 -2.61 9.95 6.93
C GLY A 34 -3.91 9.79 7.69
N VAL A 35 -4.94 10.57 7.35
CA VAL A 35 -6.27 10.45 7.97
C VAL A 35 -6.89 9.08 7.71
N PHE A 36 -6.84 8.56 6.47
CA PHE A 36 -7.38 7.23 6.16
C PHE A 36 -6.69 6.13 6.98
N HIS A 37 -5.37 6.20 7.10
CA HIS A 37 -4.59 5.24 7.87
C HIS A 37 -4.84 5.35 9.36
N TRP A 38 -4.92 6.59 9.90
CA TRP A 38 -5.25 6.83 11.30
C TRP A 38 -6.51 6.08 11.73
N PHE A 39 -7.60 6.23 10.98
CA PHE A 39 -8.87 5.59 11.31
C PHE A 39 -8.81 4.07 11.23
N THR A 40 -8.17 3.54 10.20
CA THR A 40 -8.04 2.09 10.03
C THR A 40 -7.33 1.47 11.23
N ARG A 41 -6.21 2.03 11.64
CA ARG A 41 -5.44 1.53 12.79
C ARG A 41 -6.14 1.77 14.13
N SER A 42 -6.82 2.89 14.26
CA SER A 42 -7.64 3.16 15.44
C SER A 42 -8.72 2.10 15.62
N PHE A 43 -9.41 1.74 14.55
CA PHE A 43 -10.48 0.75 14.61
C PHE A 43 -9.97 -0.66 14.98
N GLU A 44 -8.77 -1.01 14.53
CA GLU A 44 -8.12 -2.28 14.90
C GLU A 44 -7.85 -2.36 16.41
N VAL A 45 -7.47 -1.25 17.05
CA VAL A 45 -7.30 -1.19 18.52
C VAL A 45 -8.63 -1.32 19.24
N MET A 46 -9.71 -0.74 18.68
CA MET A 46 -11.07 -0.76 19.24
C MET A 46 -11.80 -2.09 19.04
N MET A 47 -11.21 -3.03 18.30
CA MET A 47 -11.90 -4.26 17.89
C MET A 47 -12.46 -5.08 19.04
N PRO A 48 -11.78 -5.25 20.20
CA PRO A 48 -12.36 -5.94 21.36
C PRO A 48 -13.61 -5.24 21.89
N GLU A 49 -13.58 -3.91 22.02
CA GLU A 49 -14.70 -3.12 22.51
C GLU A 49 -15.92 -3.16 21.57
N VAL A 50 -15.66 -3.14 20.26
CA VAL A 50 -16.71 -3.29 19.22
C VAL A 50 -17.32 -4.68 19.28
N ARG A 51 -16.48 -5.73 19.36
CA ARG A 51 -16.94 -7.11 19.51
C ARG A 51 -17.84 -7.27 20.72
N ASP A 52 -17.41 -6.78 21.88
CA ASP A 52 -18.14 -6.95 23.13
C ASP A 52 -19.45 -6.16 23.14
N ALA A 53 -19.47 -4.94 22.56
CA ALA A 53 -20.65 -4.12 22.47
C ALA A 53 -21.79 -4.76 21.66
N PHE A 54 -21.46 -5.58 20.67
CA PHE A 54 -22.44 -6.24 19.81
C PHE A 54 -22.54 -7.75 20.05
N GLY A 55 -21.82 -8.29 21.04
CA GLY A 55 -21.79 -9.72 21.33
C GLY A 55 -21.29 -10.57 20.14
N LEU A 56 -20.32 -10.04 19.38
CA LEU A 56 -19.84 -10.71 18.18
C LEU A 56 -18.96 -11.90 18.53
N THR A 57 -19.11 -12.96 17.75
CA THR A 57 -18.15 -14.06 17.71
C THR A 57 -16.95 -13.68 16.86
N GLY A 58 -15.89 -14.53 16.84
CA GLY A 58 -14.76 -14.36 15.93
C GLY A 58 -15.20 -14.26 14.47
N VAL A 59 -16.27 -14.98 14.05
CA VAL A 59 -16.85 -14.87 12.71
C VAL A 59 -17.44 -13.49 12.46
N GLY A 60 -18.08 -12.88 13.46
CA GLY A 60 -18.61 -11.51 13.37
C GLY A 60 -17.47 -10.49 13.15
N VAL A 61 -16.37 -10.63 13.89
CA VAL A 61 -15.16 -9.80 13.69
C VAL A 61 -14.57 -10.05 12.30
N GLY A 62 -14.46 -11.30 11.89
CA GLY A 62 -14.06 -11.67 10.53
C GLY A 62 -14.93 -11.02 9.46
N GLY A 63 -16.24 -10.93 9.69
CA GLY A 63 -17.22 -10.27 8.82
C GLY A 63 -16.92 -8.80 8.58
N LEU A 64 -16.46 -8.05 9.60
CA LEU A 64 -16.04 -6.64 9.46
C LEU A 64 -14.86 -6.52 8.48
N ALA A 65 -13.82 -7.32 8.67
CA ALA A 65 -12.64 -7.30 7.82
C ALA A 65 -12.95 -7.80 6.39
N THR A 66 -13.76 -8.86 6.26
CA THR A 66 -14.24 -9.38 4.97
C THR A 66 -15.03 -8.32 4.20
N THR A 67 -15.95 -7.60 4.86
CA THR A 67 -16.73 -6.53 4.23
C THR A 67 -15.82 -5.44 3.67
N ARG A 68 -14.79 -5.05 4.43
CA ARG A 68 -13.79 -4.07 3.99
C ARG A 68 -13.04 -4.56 2.74
N GLU A 69 -12.54 -5.78 2.75
CA GLU A 69 -11.77 -6.34 1.64
C GLU A 69 -12.64 -6.52 0.38
N LEU A 70 -13.86 -7.04 0.51
CA LEU A 70 -14.78 -7.18 -0.63
C LEU A 70 -15.15 -5.83 -1.24
N ALA A 71 -15.52 -4.85 -0.42
CA ALA A 71 -15.87 -3.52 -0.89
C ALA A 71 -14.68 -2.83 -1.59
N SER A 72 -13.46 -2.96 -1.04
CA SER A 72 -12.23 -2.47 -1.67
C SER A 72 -11.95 -3.18 -2.99
N GLY A 73 -12.09 -4.50 -3.04
CA GLY A 73 -11.84 -5.32 -4.23
C GLY A 73 -12.78 -4.99 -5.39
N ILE A 74 -14.09 -4.90 -5.10
CA ILE A 74 -15.12 -4.57 -6.11
C ILE A 74 -14.83 -3.22 -6.78
N VAL A 75 -14.35 -2.24 -6.01
CA VAL A 75 -14.14 -0.87 -6.52
C VAL A 75 -12.77 -0.71 -7.16
N SER A 76 -11.76 -1.51 -6.79
CA SER A 76 -10.39 -1.36 -7.26
C SER A 76 -10.25 -1.50 -8.77
N LEU A 77 -10.99 -2.44 -9.39
CA LEU A 77 -10.88 -2.70 -10.82
C LEU A 77 -11.54 -1.60 -11.67
N PRO A 78 -12.81 -1.20 -11.46
CA PRO A 78 -13.45 -0.12 -12.21
C PRO A 78 -12.94 1.26 -11.80
N GLY A 79 -12.45 1.40 -10.57
CA GLY A 79 -12.05 2.69 -9.97
C GLY A 79 -10.96 3.40 -10.75
N GLY A 80 -9.97 2.69 -11.27
CA GLY A 80 -8.91 3.26 -12.09
C GLY A 80 -9.46 3.92 -13.36
N ILE A 81 -10.29 3.20 -14.09
CA ILE A 81 -10.90 3.68 -15.35
C ILE A 81 -11.81 4.87 -15.08
N ILE A 82 -12.66 4.77 -14.06
CA ILE A 82 -13.57 5.85 -13.65
C ILE A 82 -12.75 7.09 -13.24
N THR A 83 -11.64 6.92 -12.55
CA THR A 83 -10.76 8.02 -12.14
C THR A 83 -10.16 8.74 -13.34
N ASP A 84 -9.71 8.00 -14.36
CA ASP A 84 -9.17 8.59 -15.59
C ASP A 84 -10.26 9.33 -16.38
N MET A 85 -11.45 8.76 -16.49
CA MET A 85 -12.60 9.42 -17.11
C MET A 85 -13.04 10.69 -16.36
N LEU A 86 -12.95 10.67 -15.04
CA LEU A 86 -13.34 11.79 -14.17
C LEU A 86 -12.17 12.75 -13.86
N ARG A 87 -11.09 12.76 -14.63
CA ARG A 87 -9.89 13.56 -14.37
C ARG A 87 -10.21 15.02 -14.08
N ARG A 88 -11.07 15.64 -14.85
CA ARG A 88 -11.51 17.04 -14.65
C ARG A 88 -12.15 17.27 -13.28
N TYR A 89 -12.63 16.22 -12.64
CA TYR A 89 -13.37 16.26 -11.38
C TYR A 89 -12.60 15.66 -10.21
N TRP A 90 -11.29 15.42 -10.32
CA TRP A 90 -10.50 14.82 -9.24
C TRP A 90 -10.69 15.50 -7.89
N GLY A 91 -10.77 16.83 -7.84
CA GLY A 91 -11.03 17.54 -6.60
C GLY A 91 -12.39 17.21 -5.98
N TRP A 92 -13.42 17.03 -6.80
CA TRP A 92 -14.74 16.57 -6.35
C TRP A 92 -14.70 15.12 -5.88
N VAL A 93 -14.02 14.23 -6.60
CA VAL A 93 -13.87 12.82 -6.22
C VAL A 93 -13.16 12.72 -4.87
N LEU A 94 -12.05 13.44 -4.68
CA LEU A 94 -11.33 13.48 -3.41
C LEU A 94 -12.21 13.99 -2.25
N ALA A 95 -12.94 15.08 -2.45
CA ALA A 95 -13.85 15.62 -1.43
C ALA A 95 -14.99 14.64 -1.10
N THR A 96 -15.60 14.03 -2.12
CA THR A 96 -16.66 13.02 -1.92
C THR A 96 -16.12 11.80 -1.17
N CYS A 97 -14.92 11.32 -1.49
CA CYS A 97 -14.28 10.22 -0.76
C CYS A 97 -14.06 10.60 0.71
N MET A 98 -13.58 11.82 1.00
CA MET A 98 -13.38 12.27 2.37
C MET A 98 -14.71 12.37 3.14
N ALA A 99 -15.76 12.86 2.49
CA ALA A 99 -17.11 12.92 3.07
C ALA A 99 -17.68 11.53 3.36
N LEU A 100 -17.63 10.61 2.37
CA LEU A 100 -18.11 9.24 2.53
C LEU A 100 -17.31 8.48 3.60
N PHE A 101 -16.02 8.74 3.70
CA PHE A 101 -15.17 8.17 4.73
C PHE A 101 -15.60 8.64 6.12
N GLY A 102 -15.80 9.95 6.32
CA GLY A 102 -16.29 10.49 7.58
C GLY A 102 -17.70 10.02 7.93
N LEU A 103 -18.61 9.98 6.94
CA LEU A 103 -19.95 9.45 7.12
C LEU A 103 -19.95 7.96 7.48
N GLY A 104 -19.11 7.15 6.83
CA GLY A 104 -18.98 5.73 7.15
C GLY A 104 -18.53 5.51 8.60
N TRP A 105 -17.55 6.26 9.07
CA TRP A 105 -17.10 6.19 10.47
C TRP A 105 -18.15 6.72 11.45
N LEU A 106 -18.90 7.77 11.09
CA LEU A 106 -20.00 8.25 11.91
C LEU A 106 -21.10 7.19 12.02
N VAL A 107 -21.47 6.55 10.89
CA VAL A 107 -22.42 5.44 10.88
C VAL A 107 -21.96 4.31 11.79
N ILE A 108 -20.69 3.94 11.78
CA ILE A 108 -20.15 2.93 12.70
C ILE A 108 -20.30 3.38 14.15
N GLY A 109 -19.93 4.63 14.46
CA GLY A 109 -19.94 5.15 15.83
C GLY A 109 -21.32 5.28 16.47
N ILE A 110 -22.36 5.60 15.66
CA ILE A 110 -23.74 5.75 16.17
C ILE A 110 -24.61 4.50 15.93
N SER A 111 -24.03 3.43 15.42
CA SER A 111 -24.77 2.24 15.01
C SER A 111 -25.33 1.47 16.21
N PRO A 112 -26.64 1.18 16.25
CA PRO A 112 -27.26 0.35 17.27
C PRO A 112 -27.20 -1.15 16.94
N VAL A 113 -26.83 -1.53 15.72
CA VAL A 113 -26.89 -2.92 15.22
C VAL A 113 -25.73 -3.27 14.32
N TYR A 114 -25.27 -4.50 14.39
CA TYR A 114 -24.12 -4.98 13.60
C TYR A 114 -24.24 -4.81 12.08
N PRO A 115 -25.40 -5.08 11.42
CA PRO A 115 -25.52 -4.87 9.96
C PRO A 115 -25.23 -3.43 9.53
N LEU A 116 -25.56 -2.44 10.35
CA LEU A 116 -25.28 -1.03 10.03
C LEU A 116 -23.78 -0.72 10.12
N ILE A 117 -23.04 -1.39 11.03
CA ILE A 117 -21.57 -1.32 11.04
C ILE A 117 -20.97 -1.86 9.75
N LEU A 118 -21.49 -2.97 9.22
CA LEU A 118 -21.06 -3.51 7.92
C LEU A 118 -21.27 -2.50 6.78
N VAL A 119 -22.40 -1.79 6.77
CA VAL A 119 -22.64 -0.70 5.80
C VAL A 119 -21.62 0.41 5.97
N GLY A 120 -21.35 0.85 7.20
CA GLY A 120 -20.31 1.84 7.48
C GLY A 120 -18.93 1.38 7.02
N MET A 121 -18.57 0.13 7.30
CA MET A 121 -17.29 -0.47 6.84
C MET A 121 -17.18 -0.51 5.31
N ALA A 122 -18.26 -0.85 4.61
CA ALA A 122 -18.27 -0.82 3.15
C ALA A 122 -18.07 0.60 2.61
N LEU A 123 -18.76 1.60 3.17
CA LEU A 123 -18.58 3.01 2.80
C LEU A 123 -17.15 3.49 3.01
N VAL A 124 -16.58 3.20 4.17
CA VAL A 124 -15.17 3.51 4.51
C VAL A 124 -14.22 2.87 3.50
N ALA A 125 -14.42 1.59 3.19
CA ALA A 125 -13.57 0.82 2.27
C ALA A 125 -13.61 1.37 0.85
N VAL A 126 -14.81 1.66 0.33
CA VAL A 126 -15.00 2.28 -0.99
C VAL A 126 -14.33 3.65 -1.04
N ALA A 127 -14.59 4.50 -0.06
CA ALA A 127 -14.03 5.83 0.02
C ALA A 127 -12.49 5.82 0.05
N ALA A 128 -11.90 4.97 0.88
CA ALA A 128 -10.45 4.83 0.98
C ALA A 128 -9.84 4.30 -0.33
N SER A 129 -10.44 3.29 -0.94
CA SER A 129 -9.93 2.70 -2.19
C SER A 129 -9.99 3.69 -3.36
N VAL A 130 -11.09 4.43 -3.49
CA VAL A 130 -11.24 5.43 -4.57
C VAL A 130 -10.34 6.64 -4.36
N TRP A 131 -10.12 7.09 -3.11
CA TRP A 131 -9.26 8.23 -2.79
C TRP A 131 -7.84 8.09 -3.36
N HIS A 132 -7.24 6.90 -3.24
CA HIS A 132 -5.85 6.68 -3.65
C HIS A 132 -5.63 6.91 -5.14
N LEU A 133 -6.63 6.62 -5.98
CA LEU A 133 -6.48 6.67 -7.43
C LEU A 133 -6.22 8.11 -7.94
N PRO A 134 -7.10 9.10 -7.72
CA PRO A 134 -6.85 10.47 -8.16
C PRO A 134 -5.70 11.12 -7.38
N ALA A 135 -5.46 10.76 -6.12
CA ALA A 135 -4.35 11.32 -5.34
C ALA A 135 -3.00 10.91 -5.93
N MET A 136 -2.78 9.62 -6.19
CA MET A 136 -1.55 9.11 -6.80
C MET A 136 -1.39 9.57 -8.24
N SER A 137 -2.47 9.61 -9.02
CA SER A 137 -2.46 10.11 -10.40
C SER A 137 -2.07 11.58 -10.44
N ALA A 138 -2.65 12.43 -9.59
CA ALA A 138 -2.32 13.84 -9.50
C ALA A 138 -0.84 14.07 -9.12
N LEU A 139 -0.32 13.35 -8.13
CA LEU A 139 1.09 13.42 -7.75
C LEU A 139 2.01 12.98 -8.90
N SER A 140 1.66 11.89 -9.58
CA SER A 140 2.43 11.37 -10.71
C SER A 140 2.51 12.35 -11.88
N HIS A 141 1.43 13.09 -12.14
CA HIS A 141 1.37 14.08 -13.21
C HIS A 141 2.04 15.40 -12.85
N HIS A 142 1.73 15.96 -11.67
CA HIS A 142 2.32 17.23 -11.23
C HIS A 142 3.83 17.16 -11.00
N PHE A 143 4.34 15.98 -10.65
CA PHE A 143 5.75 15.74 -10.32
C PHE A 143 6.40 14.73 -11.26
N SER A 144 6.15 14.81 -12.56
CA SER A 144 6.67 13.86 -13.56
C SER A 144 8.18 13.61 -13.45
N HIS A 145 8.98 14.67 -13.21
CA HIS A 145 10.44 14.57 -13.05
C HIS A 145 10.90 14.05 -11.68
N ARG A 146 10.02 14.03 -10.67
CA ARG A 146 10.30 13.57 -9.29
C ARG A 146 9.17 12.69 -8.76
N ARG A 147 8.55 11.91 -9.66
CA ARG A 147 7.37 11.07 -9.36
C ARG A 147 7.60 10.16 -8.14
N GLY A 148 8.75 9.46 -8.11
CA GLY A 148 9.09 8.57 -7.00
C GLY A 148 9.11 9.29 -5.66
N ALA A 149 9.74 10.46 -5.58
CA ALA A 149 9.79 11.25 -4.35
C ALA A 149 8.38 11.72 -3.91
N ALA A 150 7.56 12.21 -4.84
CA ALA A 150 6.20 12.67 -4.52
C ALA A 150 5.31 11.53 -3.98
N LEU A 151 5.37 10.36 -4.61
CA LEU A 151 4.64 9.17 -4.15
C LEU A 151 5.17 8.63 -2.82
N SER A 152 6.49 8.71 -2.59
CA SER A 152 7.09 8.35 -1.30
C SER A 152 6.62 9.27 -0.17
N PHE A 153 6.58 10.58 -0.39
CA PHE A 153 6.04 11.53 0.60
C PHE A 153 4.56 11.25 0.90
N HIS A 154 3.77 10.92 -0.12
CA HIS A 154 2.38 10.51 0.08
C HIS A 154 2.30 9.26 0.97
N GLY A 155 3.16 8.26 0.72
CA GLY A 155 3.27 7.05 1.55
C GLY A 155 3.62 7.34 3.01
N VAL A 156 4.53 8.30 3.26
CA VAL A 156 4.91 8.73 4.63
C VAL A 156 3.70 9.20 5.43
N GLY A 157 2.74 9.91 4.79
CA GLY A 157 1.51 10.32 5.48
C GLY A 157 0.73 9.15 6.06
N GLY A 158 0.55 8.09 5.27
CA GLY A 158 -0.09 6.85 5.73
C GLY A 158 0.69 6.19 6.87
N GLN A 159 2.01 6.10 6.74
CA GLN A 159 2.89 5.51 7.77
C GLN A 159 2.83 6.26 9.10
N VAL A 160 2.78 7.60 9.07
CA VAL A 160 2.61 8.41 10.28
C VAL A 160 1.26 8.13 10.95
N GLY A 161 0.18 8.04 10.17
CA GLY A 161 -1.13 7.63 10.66
C GLY A 161 -1.10 6.25 11.30
N ASP A 162 -0.51 5.27 10.61
CA ASP A 162 -0.37 3.90 11.11
C ASP A 162 0.42 3.81 12.43
N ALA A 163 1.49 4.60 12.57
CA ALA A 163 2.37 4.55 13.74
C ALA A 163 1.75 5.19 14.99
N ILE A 164 1.07 6.33 14.81
CA ILE A 164 0.59 7.12 15.95
C ILE A 164 -0.80 6.68 16.41
N ALA A 165 -1.67 6.29 15.47
CA ALA A 165 -3.06 5.99 15.78
C ALA A 165 -3.27 4.92 16.86
N PRO A 166 -2.55 3.78 16.88
CA PRO A 166 -2.82 2.75 17.88
C PRO A 166 -2.54 3.21 19.31
N ILE A 167 -1.42 3.89 19.53
CA ILE A 167 -1.07 4.35 20.89
C ILE A 167 -2.03 5.44 21.37
N VAL A 168 -2.34 6.43 20.52
CA VAL A 168 -3.27 7.52 20.88
C VAL A 168 -4.67 6.96 21.16
N THR A 169 -5.15 6.07 20.28
CA THR A 169 -6.47 5.45 20.45
C THR A 169 -6.54 4.61 21.72
N GLY A 170 -5.49 3.83 22.00
CA GLY A 170 -5.41 3.05 23.23
C GLY A 170 -5.51 3.91 24.49
N PHE A 171 -4.85 5.06 24.52
CA PHE A 171 -4.97 6.01 25.62
C PHE A 171 -6.35 6.64 25.75
N LEU A 172 -6.97 7.02 24.63
CA LEU A 172 -8.29 7.65 24.63
C LEU A 172 -9.41 6.67 25.02
N LEU A 173 -9.28 5.40 24.69
CA LEU A 173 -10.20 4.34 25.13
C LEU A 173 -10.24 4.14 26.65
N ALA A 174 -9.22 4.58 27.37
CA ALA A 174 -9.26 4.59 28.85
C ALA A 174 -10.17 5.67 29.42
N ALA A 175 -10.45 6.73 28.66
CA ALA A 175 -11.22 7.88 29.12
C ALA A 175 -12.64 7.94 28.54
N MET A 176 -12.91 7.24 27.41
CA MET A 176 -14.21 7.30 26.74
C MET A 176 -14.55 5.99 26.02
N ALA A 177 -15.83 5.77 25.79
CA ALA A 177 -16.31 4.62 25.07
C ALA A 177 -15.88 4.65 23.59
N TRP A 178 -15.68 3.48 22.98
CA TRP A 178 -15.23 3.34 21.59
C TRP A 178 -16.12 4.07 20.58
N ASN A 179 -17.46 4.00 20.77
CA ASN A 179 -18.42 4.63 19.91
C ASN A 179 -18.40 6.17 19.98
N GLN A 180 -18.19 6.72 21.17
CA GLN A 180 -17.95 8.15 21.36
C GLN A 180 -16.65 8.58 20.68
N LEU A 181 -15.58 7.83 20.89
CA LEU A 181 -14.28 8.13 20.33
C LEU A 181 -14.31 8.13 18.79
N ILE A 182 -14.89 7.09 18.17
CA ILE A 182 -14.95 7.02 16.72
C ILE A 182 -15.88 8.08 16.11
N SER A 183 -16.96 8.44 16.82
CA SER A 183 -17.86 9.54 16.40
C SER A 183 -17.14 10.88 16.45
N ILE A 184 -16.34 11.14 17.48
CA ILE A 184 -15.49 12.34 17.57
C ILE A 184 -14.46 12.34 16.45
N TYR A 185 -13.79 11.24 16.21
CA TYR A 185 -12.85 11.11 15.10
C TYR A 185 -13.51 11.41 13.75
N ALA A 186 -14.73 10.96 13.51
CA ALA A 186 -15.46 11.18 12.27
C ALA A 186 -15.69 12.66 11.93
N VAL A 187 -15.70 13.56 12.93
CA VAL A 187 -15.80 15.01 12.72
C VAL A 187 -14.63 15.53 11.88
N ALA A 188 -13.43 15.00 12.06
CA ALA A 188 -12.24 15.45 11.35
C ALA A 188 -12.36 15.26 9.83
N PRO A 189 -12.62 14.07 9.25
CA PRO A 189 -12.77 13.91 7.80
C PRO A 189 -14.01 14.63 7.26
N LEU A 190 -15.10 14.76 8.02
CA LEU A 190 -16.26 15.56 7.62
C LEU A 190 -15.89 17.04 7.46
N PHE A 191 -15.14 17.59 8.40
CA PHE A 191 -14.61 18.97 8.29
C PHE A 191 -13.58 19.08 7.15
N LEU A 192 -12.67 18.11 7.04
CA LEU A 192 -11.66 18.08 5.98
C LEU A 192 -12.26 17.98 4.59
N THR A 193 -13.48 17.49 4.43
CA THR A 193 -14.19 17.48 3.15
C THR A 193 -14.22 18.88 2.51
N PHE A 194 -14.55 19.89 3.30
CA PHE A 194 -14.60 21.30 2.82
C PHE A 194 -13.21 21.81 2.46
N LEU A 195 -12.21 21.49 3.28
CA LEU A 195 -10.82 21.86 3.00
C LEU A 195 -10.28 21.16 1.75
N VAL A 196 -10.54 19.88 1.59
CA VAL A 196 -10.14 19.08 0.41
C VAL A 196 -10.80 19.64 -0.84
N PHE A 197 -12.10 19.94 -0.78
CA PHE A 197 -12.79 20.57 -1.89
C PHE A 197 -12.18 21.94 -2.24
N TRP A 198 -12.01 22.80 -1.25
CA TRP A 198 -11.40 24.12 -1.45
C TRP A 198 -9.97 24.01 -2.01
N ALA A 199 -9.16 23.08 -1.47
CA ALA A 199 -7.76 22.90 -1.86
C ALA A 199 -7.62 22.37 -3.29
N PHE A 200 -8.41 21.37 -3.65
CA PHE A 200 -8.18 20.54 -4.83
C PHE A 200 -9.26 20.68 -5.93
N ARG A 201 -10.24 21.56 -5.80
CA ARG A 201 -11.33 21.72 -6.79
C ARG A 201 -10.87 21.98 -8.23
N ASP A 202 -9.63 22.46 -8.40
CA ASP A 202 -9.04 22.74 -9.72
C ASP A 202 -8.01 21.68 -10.14
N LEU A 203 -7.78 20.68 -9.30
CA LEU A 203 -6.87 19.58 -9.59
C LEU A 203 -7.40 18.78 -10.79
N GLY A 204 -6.51 18.49 -11.74
CA GLY A 204 -6.86 17.76 -12.97
C GLY A 204 -7.45 18.60 -14.11
N LYS A 205 -7.76 19.91 -13.89
CA LYS A 205 -8.30 20.79 -14.94
C LYS A 205 -7.25 21.32 -15.91
N SER A 206 -6.01 21.50 -15.48
CA SER A 206 -4.96 22.22 -16.21
C SER A 206 -4.08 21.38 -17.12
N GLU A 207 -4.27 20.09 -17.19
CA GLU A 207 -3.37 19.21 -17.95
C GLU A 207 -4.05 18.66 -19.21
N ARG A 208 -3.66 19.22 -20.36
CA ARG A 208 -3.89 18.62 -21.67
C ARG A 208 -2.90 17.44 -21.88
N VAL A 209 -3.10 16.33 -21.22
CA VAL A 209 -2.43 15.08 -21.61
C VAL A 209 -3.41 14.31 -22.47
N GLN A 210 -3.01 14.05 -23.71
CA GLN A 210 -3.64 13.01 -24.54
C GLN A 210 -3.33 11.67 -23.86
N THR A 211 -4.18 11.27 -22.93
CA THR A 211 -4.18 9.90 -22.44
C THR A 211 -4.91 9.10 -23.50
N GLU A 212 -4.23 8.19 -24.18
CA GLU A 212 -4.91 7.12 -24.90
C GLU A 212 -5.78 6.40 -23.87
N THR A 213 -7.08 6.67 -23.92
CA THR A 213 -8.06 6.00 -23.07
C THR A 213 -8.17 4.57 -23.56
N THR A 214 -7.38 3.68 -22.95
CA THR A 214 -7.57 2.24 -23.16
C THR A 214 -8.99 1.89 -22.74
N SER A 215 -9.77 1.34 -23.66
CA SER A 215 -11.15 0.97 -23.34
C SER A 215 -11.17 -0.09 -22.24
N PHE A 216 -12.24 -0.12 -21.44
CA PHE A 216 -12.42 -1.12 -20.38
C PHE A 216 -12.26 -2.55 -20.92
N SER A 217 -12.80 -2.82 -22.09
CA SER A 217 -12.68 -4.13 -22.75
C SER A 217 -11.22 -4.47 -23.12
N ALA A 218 -10.43 -3.50 -23.58
CA ALA A 218 -9.02 -3.70 -23.89
C ALA A 218 -8.20 -4.01 -22.63
N GLN A 219 -8.50 -3.32 -21.52
CA GLN A 219 -7.84 -3.54 -20.24
C GLN A 219 -8.22 -4.89 -19.64
N LEU A 220 -9.49 -5.30 -19.76
CA LEU A 220 -9.94 -6.62 -19.33
C LEU A 220 -9.28 -7.74 -20.15
N THR A 221 -9.16 -7.55 -21.47
CA THR A 221 -8.48 -8.49 -22.38
C THR A 221 -6.99 -8.61 -22.04
N ALA A 222 -6.31 -7.48 -21.80
CA ALA A 222 -4.92 -7.46 -21.38
C ALA A 222 -4.73 -8.17 -20.03
N SER A 223 -5.64 -7.92 -19.08
CA SER A 223 -5.65 -8.62 -17.78
C SER A 223 -5.83 -10.13 -17.95
N ALA A 224 -6.77 -10.57 -18.79
CA ALA A 224 -7.01 -11.97 -19.06
C ALA A 224 -5.79 -12.66 -19.72
N ALA A 225 -5.03 -11.95 -20.56
CA ALA A 225 -3.81 -12.47 -21.16
C ALA A 225 -2.71 -12.73 -20.12
N LEU A 226 -2.64 -11.95 -19.04
CA LEU A 226 -1.68 -12.13 -17.96
C LEU A 226 -1.90 -13.44 -17.18
N PHE A 227 -3.15 -13.91 -17.07
CA PHE A 227 -3.46 -15.21 -16.43
C PHE A 227 -2.92 -16.42 -17.20
N LYS A 228 -2.46 -16.24 -18.45
CA LYS A 228 -1.78 -17.31 -19.21
C LYS A 228 -0.32 -17.49 -18.78
N ASN A 229 0.25 -16.51 -18.07
CA ASN A 229 1.60 -16.62 -17.52
C ASN A 229 1.58 -17.37 -16.19
N GLY A 230 1.94 -18.65 -16.20
CA GLY A 230 1.91 -19.51 -15.01
C GLY A 230 2.81 -18.99 -13.85
N ARG A 231 3.94 -18.31 -14.15
CA ARG A 231 4.81 -17.73 -13.12
C ARG A 231 4.14 -16.54 -12.45
N LEU A 232 3.48 -15.69 -13.23
CA LEU A 232 2.71 -14.56 -12.70
C LEU A 232 1.53 -15.06 -11.88
N LEU A 233 0.84 -16.12 -12.32
CA LEU A 233 -0.26 -16.71 -11.57
C LEU A 233 0.20 -17.22 -10.20
N LEU A 234 1.34 -17.91 -10.15
CA LEU A 234 1.91 -18.39 -8.89
C LEU A 234 2.33 -17.25 -7.95
N ILE A 235 2.95 -16.18 -8.47
CA ILE A 235 3.27 -14.99 -7.65
C ILE A 235 2.01 -14.30 -7.15
N THR A 236 0.97 -14.23 -7.98
CA THR A 236 -0.34 -13.69 -7.59
C THR A 236 -0.97 -14.53 -6.48
N LEU A 237 -0.84 -15.85 -6.55
CA LEU A 237 -1.30 -16.74 -5.48
C LEU A 237 -0.51 -16.53 -4.18
N VAL A 238 0.83 -16.38 -4.26
CA VAL A 238 1.67 -16.04 -3.10
C VAL A 238 1.24 -14.72 -2.48
N ALA A 239 1.01 -13.69 -3.30
CA ALA A 239 0.52 -12.38 -2.85
C ALA A 239 -0.88 -12.48 -2.21
N GLY A 240 -1.75 -13.34 -2.75
CA GLY A 240 -3.05 -13.66 -2.18
C GLY A 240 -2.97 -14.33 -0.82
N LEU A 241 -2.18 -15.41 -0.69
CA LEU A 241 -1.97 -16.10 0.60
C LEU A 241 -1.38 -15.18 1.67
N ARG A 242 -0.40 -14.39 1.27
CA ARG A 242 0.16 -13.32 2.13
C ARG A 242 -0.93 -12.30 2.53
N GLY A 243 -1.76 -11.89 1.59
CA GLY A 243 -2.89 -10.99 1.85
C GLY A 243 -3.88 -11.60 2.84
N MET A 244 -4.23 -12.89 2.67
CA MET A 244 -5.07 -13.66 3.59
C MET A 244 -4.48 -13.63 5.02
N ALA A 245 -3.18 -13.90 5.15
CA ALA A 245 -2.51 -13.88 6.44
C ALA A 245 -2.56 -12.49 7.09
N PHE A 246 -2.22 -11.44 6.33
CA PHE A 246 -2.13 -10.06 6.85
C PHE A 246 -3.49 -9.51 7.30
N VAL A 247 -4.55 -9.72 6.50
CA VAL A 247 -5.89 -9.17 6.82
C VAL A 247 -6.51 -9.84 8.04
N ALA A 248 -6.19 -11.12 8.28
CA ALA A 248 -6.58 -11.80 9.49
C ALA A 248 -5.70 -11.40 10.70
N TYR A 249 -4.40 -11.12 10.47
CA TYR A 249 -3.42 -10.96 11.54
C TYR A 249 -3.81 -9.86 12.53
N ILE A 250 -3.96 -8.62 12.04
CA ILE A 250 -4.06 -7.45 12.92
C ILE A 250 -5.34 -7.42 13.78
N PRO A 251 -6.54 -7.65 13.20
CA PRO A 251 -7.76 -7.69 14.01
C PRO A 251 -7.73 -8.78 15.08
N PHE A 252 -7.27 -9.99 14.71
CA PHE A 252 -7.21 -11.10 15.66
C PHE A 252 -6.06 -10.98 16.65
N LEU A 253 -4.96 -10.29 16.31
CA LEU A 253 -3.92 -9.94 17.26
C LEU A 253 -4.47 -8.99 18.33
N ALA A 254 -5.25 -7.97 17.95
CA ALA A 254 -5.88 -7.06 18.92
C ALA A 254 -6.81 -7.82 19.88
N LEU A 255 -7.59 -8.78 19.38
CA LEU A 255 -8.42 -9.66 20.22
C LEU A 255 -7.56 -10.56 21.11
N TYR A 256 -6.50 -11.15 20.59
CA TYR A 256 -5.59 -12.00 21.35
C TYR A 256 -4.94 -11.27 22.53
N LEU A 257 -4.44 -10.06 22.28
CA LEU A 257 -3.85 -9.21 23.31
C LEU A 257 -4.87 -8.88 24.42
N ASN A 258 -6.16 -8.80 24.09
CA ASN A 258 -7.24 -8.60 25.05
C ASN A 258 -7.64 -9.89 25.78
N ASP A 259 -7.97 -10.94 25.01
CA ASP A 259 -8.64 -12.13 25.54
C ASP A 259 -7.68 -13.11 26.20
N ALA A 260 -6.52 -13.36 25.56
CA ALA A 260 -5.54 -14.30 26.10
C ALA A 260 -4.61 -13.65 27.14
N LEU A 261 -4.29 -12.36 26.96
CA LEU A 261 -3.31 -11.66 27.80
C LEU A 261 -3.92 -10.61 28.71
N SER A 262 -5.23 -10.37 28.62
CA SER A 262 -5.97 -9.37 29.41
C SER A 262 -5.34 -7.97 29.43
N LEU A 263 -4.72 -7.57 28.30
CA LEU A 263 -4.06 -6.28 28.20
C LEU A 263 -5.08 -5.15 28.09
N SER A 264 -4.84 -4.05 28.84
CA SER A 264 -5.62 -2.83 28.71
C SER A 264 -5.54 -2.23 27.29
N ALA A 265 -6.49 -1.38 26.94
CA ALA A 265 -6.52 -0.70 25.63
C ALA A 265 -5.21 0.08 25.36
N GLN A 266 -4.65 0.75 26.39
CA GLN A 266 -3.37 1.45 26.28
C GLN A 266 -2.23 0.48 25.93
N SER A 267 -2.16 -0.65 26.65
CA SER A 267 -1.13 -1.65 26.40
C SER A 267 -1.28 -2.28 25.01
N ARG A 268 -2.50 -2.61 24.57
CA ARG A 268 -2.77 -3.10 23.21
C ARG A 268 -2.31 -2.09 22.17
N GLY A 269 -2.67 -0.82 22.33
CA GLY A 269 -2.25 0.25 21.43
C GLY A 269 -0.73 0.39 21.35
N ALA A 270 -0.03 0.32 22.49
CA ALA A 270 1.42 0.37 22.53
C ALA A 270 2.08 -0.82 21.82
N HIS A 271 1.60 -2.04 22.02
CA HIS A 271 2.12 -3.24 21.37
C HIS A 271 1.89 -3.22 19.86
N LEU A 272 0.71 -2.80 19.40
CA LEU A 272 0.43 -2.62 17.96
C LEU A 272 1.28 -1.50 17.36
N THR A 273 1.55 -0.43 18.10
CA THR A 273 2.48 0.63 17.65
C THR A 273 3.90 0.08 17.45
N ILE A 274 4.42 -0.75 18.36
CA ILE A 274 5.75 -1.36 18.22
C ILE A 274 5.83 -2.16 16.93
N LEU A 275 4.85 -3.04 16.67
CA LEU A 275 4.76 -3.84 15.45
C LEU A 275 4.83 -2.96 14.20
N VAL A 276 4.05 -1.89 14.16
CA VAL A 276 3.95 -1.00 12.99
C VAL A 276 5.20 -0.15 12.81
N VAL A 277 5.72 0.47 13.88
CA VAL A 277 6.90 1.35 13.82
C VAL A 277 8.13 0.58 13.35
N VAL A 278 8.36 -0.62 13.88
CA VAL A 278 9.45 -1.48 13.41
C VAL A 278 9.26 -1.83 11.94
N GLY A 279 8.02 -2.11 11.51
CA GLY A 279 7.68 -2.37 10.12
C GLY A 279 8.00 -1.20 9.19
N ILE A 280 7.67 0.02 9.59
CA ILE A 280 7.97 1.23 8.83
C ILE A 280 9.48 1.42 8.62
N ILE A 281 10.25 1.23 9.69
CA ILE A 281 11.72 1.37 9.65
C ILE A 281 12.36 0.26 8.80
N SER A 282 11.88 -0.97 8.93
CA SER A 282 12.47 -2.12 8.24
C SER A 282 12.11 -2.23 6.77
N THR A 283 10.94 -1.71 6.35
CA THR A 283 10.48 -1.82 4.95
C THR A 283 11.48 -1.32 3.92
N PRO A 284 12.08 -0.11 4.03
CA PRO A 284 13.10 0.34 3.06
C PRO A 284 14.37 -0.50 3.13
N ILE A 285 14.75 -1.00 4.30
CA ILE A 285 15.93 -1.85 4.48
C ILE A 285 15.72 -3.19 3.76
N MET A 286 14.59 -3.83 3.98
CA MET A 286 14.26 -5.11 3.33
C MET A 286 14.07 -4.95 1.83
N GLY A 287 13.51 -3.83 1.37
CA GLY A 287 13.47 -3.46 -0.04
C GLY A 287 14.86 -3.38 -0.66
N TYR A 288 15.77 -2.62 -0.05
CA TYR A 288 17.15 -2.52 -0.49
C TYR A 288 17.89 -3.87 -0.51
N LEU A 289 17.71 -4.68 0.54
CA LEU A 289 18.30 -6.03 0.58
C LEU A 289 17.76 -6.91 -0.55
N SER A 290 16.47 -6.79 -0.87
CA SER A 290 15.85 -7.55 -1.96
C SER A 290 16.32 -7.12 -3.35
N ASP A 291 16.65 -5.83 -3.52
CA ASP A 291 17.24 -5.31 -4.74
C ASP A 291 18.71 -5.79 -4.90
N LYS A 292 19.44 -5.84 -3.80
CA LYS A 292 20.87 -6.21 -3.80
C LYS A 292 21.10 -7.72 -3.92
N PHE A 293 20.36 -8.53 -3.17
CA PHE A 293 20.60 -9.98 -3.07
C PHE A 293 19.61 -10.81 -3.90
N GLY A 294 18.54 -10.20 -4.37
CA GLY A 294 17.48 -10.85 -5.13
C GLY A 294 16.21 -11.06 -4.32
N ARG A 295 15.06 -10.90 -4.99
CA ARG A 295 13.71 -10.97 -4.39
C ARG A 295 13.50 -12.25 -3.57
N LYS A 296 13.86 -13.39 -4.16
CA LYS A 296 13.63 -14.71 -3.58
C LYS A 296 14.43 -14.96 -2.31
N ILE A 297 15.69 -14.47 -2.29
CA ILE A 297 16.61 -14.63 -1.15
C ILE A 297 16.10 -13.89 0.09
N VAL A 298 15.34 -12.81 -0.09
CA VAL A 298 14.78 -12.05 1.03
C VAL A 298 13.37 -12.52 1.38
N LEU A 299 12.52 -12.79 0.36
CA LEU A 299 11.13 -13.17 0.59
C LEU A 299 10.96 -14.52 1.30
N ILE A 300 11.70 -15.56 0.88
CA ILE A 300 11.52 -16.92 1.44
C ILE A 300 11.89 -16.96 2.92
N PRO A 301 13.12 -16.56 3.33
CA PRO A 301 13.45 -16.53 4.74
C PRO A 301 12.54 -15.60 5.54
N GLY A 302 12.14 -14.46 4.97
CA GLY A 302 11.24 -13.51 5.61
C GLY A 302 9.86 -14.10 5.89
N MET A 303 9.25 -14.80 4.95
CA MET A 303 7.95 -15.48 5.15
C MET A 303 8.04 -16.61 6.16
N ILE A 304 9.11 -17.41 6.10
CA ILE A 304 9.36 -18.46 7.10
C ILE A 304 9.53 -17.81 8.48
N PHE A 305 10.29 -16.72 8.56
CA PHE A 305 10.54 -16.00 9.80
C PHE A 305 9.23 -15.47 10.42
N ILE A 306 8.34 -14.84 9.63
CA ILE A 306 7.03 -14.40 10.14
C ILE A 306 6.22 -15.61 10.63
N GLY A 307 6.18 -16.70 9.87
CA GLY A 307 5.49 -17.92 10.25
C GLY A 307 5.99 -18.47 11.59
N VAL A 308 7.30 -18.57 11.78
CA VAL A 308 7.92 -19.02 13.02
C VAL A 308 7.61 -18.07 14.18
N MET A 309 7.78 -16.75 14.00
CA MET A 309 7.46 -15.76 15.03
C MET A 309 5.97 -15.79 15.41
N THR A 310 5.09 -16.03 14.44
CA THR A 310 3.65 -16.18 14.70
C THR A 310 3.34 -17.43 15.52
N VAL A 311 4.01 -18.55 15.28
CA VAL A 311 3.88 -19.77 16.12
C VAL A 311 4.43 -19.52 17.52
N LEU A 312 5.60 -18.86 17.62
CA LEU A 312 6.24 -18.56 18.91
C LEU A 312 5.44 -17.53 19.75
N LEU A 313 4.60 -16.70 19.13
CA LEU A 313 3.73 -15.78 19.83
C LEU A 313 2.87 -16.52 20.87
N VAL A 314 2.30 -17.66 20.49
CA VAL A 314 1.37 -18.41 21.35
C VAL A 314 2.01 -18.84 22.69
N PRO A 315 3.10 -19.62 22.73
CA PRO A 315 3.67 -20.09 23.99
C PRO A 315 4.45 -19.02 24.77
N PHE A 316 4.94 -17.94 24.12
CA PHE A 316 5.86 -17.01 24.77
C PHE A 316 5.22 -15.65 25.10
N SER A 317 4.01 -15.35 24.63
CA SER A 317 3.35 -14.06 24.83
C SER A 317 2.99 -13.76 26.29
N GLY A 318 2.89 -14.76 27.14
CA GLY A 318 2.65 -14.57 28.60
C GLY A 318 3.77 -13.82 29.31
N ASN A 319 4.97 -13.72 28.72
CA ASN A 319 6.06 -12.90 29.22
C ASN A 319 6.13 -11.58 28.43
N SER A 320 6.01 -10.45 29.13
CA SER A 320 5.97 -9.12 28.48
C SER A 320 7.19 -8.81 27.62
N ILE A 321 8.40 -9.26 28.03
CA ILE A 321 9.62 -9.02 27.27
C ILE A 321 9.59 -9.82 25.96
N PHE A 322 9.22 -11.10 26.03
CA PHE A 322 9.11 -11.93 24.83
C PHE A 322 8.00 -11.45 23.89
N LEU A 323 6.86 -11.01 24.43
CA LEU A 323 5.80 -10.42 23.62
C LEU A 323 6.31 -9.21 22.84
N ILE A 324 6.97 -8.25 23.49
CA ILE A 324 7.54 -7.07 22.83
C ILE A 324 8.55 -7.47 21.76
N LEU A 325 9.45 -8.40 22.07
CA LEU A 325 10.47 -8.87 21.13
C LEU A 325 9.83 -9.56 19.92
N ILE A 326 8.84 -10.44 20.13
CA ILE A 326 8.16 -11.15 19.04
C ILE A 326 7.41 -10.16 18.15
N LEU A 327 6.70 -9.19 18.72
CA LEU A 327 5.98 -8.17 17.95
C LEU A 327 6.94 -7.26 17.17
N ALA A 328 8.05 -6.86 17.77
CA ALA A 328 9.09 -6.10 17.08
C ALA A 328 9.70 -6.90 15.93
N LEU A 329 10.04 -8.17 16.16
CA LEU A 329 10.58 -9.08 15.13
C LEU A 329 9.55 -9.35 14.02
N LEU A 330 8.29 -9.57 14.34
CA LEU A 330 7.22 -9.67 13.35
C LEU A 330 7.13 -8.41 12.48
N GLY A 331 7.22 -7.23 13.09
CA GLY A 331 7.21 -5.95 12.39
C GLY A 331 8.29 -5.86 11.32
N THR A 332 9.47 -6.46 11.53
CA THR A 332 10.60 -6.35 10.61
C THR A 332 10.29 -6.82 9.19
N PHE A 333 9.38 -7.77 9.02
CA PHE A 333 9.09 -8.31 7.69
C PHE A 333 7.59 -8.26 7.31
N LEU A 334 6.67 -8.23 8.26
CA LEU A 334 5.22 -8.28 8.02
C LEU A 334 4.69 -7.15 7.10
N PHE A 335 5.36 -6.00 7.07
CA PHE A 335 5.02 -4.87 6.21
C PHE A 335 5.90 -4.77 4.96
N SER A 336 7.06 -5.44 4.97
CA SER A 336 8.07 -5.36 3.91
C SER A 336 7.82 -6.33 2.76
N ASP A 337 7.13 -7.43 3.00
CA ASP A 337 6.90 -8.52 2.04
C ASP A 337 6.05 -8.09 0.84
N GLN A 338 5.01 -7.27 1.04
CA GLN A 338 4.11 -6.85 -0.04
C GLN A 338 4.79 -5.99 -1.12
N PRO A 339 5.57 -4.93 -0.79
CA PRO A 339 6.34 -4.18 -1.78
C PRO A 339 7.30 -5.08 -2.57
N ILE A 340 7.98 -6.01 -1.90
CA ILE A 340 8.95 -6.91 -2.54
C ILE A 340 8.25 -7.90 -3.48
N LEU A 341 7.09 -8.46 -3.09
CA LEU A 341 6.27 -9.31 -3.96
C LEU A 341 5.75 -8.56 -5.18
N THR A 342 5.35 -7.31 -5.00
CA THR A 342 4.91 -6.45 -6.09
C THR A 342 6.05 -6.22 -7.09
N ALA A 343 7.26 -5.91 -6.60
CA ALA A 343 8.45 -5.76 -7.43
C ALA A 343 8.78 -7.07 -8.16
N ALA A 344 8.73 -8.23 -7.47
CA ALA A 344 8.98 -9.52 -8.08
C ALA A 344 7.98 -9.87 -9.21
N ALA A 345 6.72 -9.46 -9.08
CA ALA A 345 5.73 -9.64 -10.14
C ALA A 345 6.01 -8.74 -11.35
N LEU A 346 6.43 -7.49 -11.12
CA LEU A 346 6.81 -6.56 -12.18
C LEU A 346 8.07 -7.03 -12.92
N ASP A 347 9.05 -7.59 -12.19
CA ASP A 347 10.26 -8.17 -12.78
C ASP A 347 9.96 -9.34 -13.74
N LEU A 348 8.79 -10.01 -13.62
CA LEU A 348 8.37 -11.10 -14.51
C LEU A 348 7.72 -10.65 -15.81
N VAL A 349 7.13 -9.47 -15.87
CA VAL A 349 6.27 -9.05 -16.99
C VAL A 349 6.82 -7.90 -17.81
N GLY A 350 7.79 -7.14 -17.29
CA GLY A 350 8.36 -5.97 -17.93
C GLY A 350 7.47 -4.72 -17.87
N GLU A 351 8.00 -3.60 -18.36
CA GLU A 351 7.39 -2.27 -18.19
C GLU A 351 6.07 -2.08 -18.95
N GLY A 352 5.93 -2.69 -20.12
CA GLY A 352 4.80 -2.44 -21.04
C GLY A 352 3.42 -2.86 -20.49
N VAL A 353 3.37 -3.74 -19.48
CA VAL A 353 2.13 -4.26 -18.88
C VAL A 353 2.10 -4.07 -17.35
N ALA A 354 2.96 -3.21 -16.83
CA ALA A 354 3.12 -3.01 -15.38
C ALA A 354 1.82 -2.58 -14.69
N ALA A 355 1.11 -1.59 -15.25
CA ALA A 355 -0.14 -1.09 -14.67
C ALA A 355 -1.23 -2.18 -14.62
N THR A 356 -1.38 -2.95 -15.70
CA THR A 356 -2.33 -4.07 -15.77
C THR A 356 -1.97 -5.17 -14.77
N THR A 357 -0.67 -5.47 -14.63
CA THR A 357 -0.18 -6.45 -13.65
C THR A 357 -0.48 -6.02 -12.22
N LEU A 358 -0.26 -4.75 -11.88
CA LEU A 358 -0.61 -4.21 -10.57
C LEU A 358 -2.11 -4.29 -10.29
N GLY A 359 -2.94 -4.03 -11.30
CA GLY A 359 -4.40 -4.19 -11.20
C GLY A 359 -4.82 -5.63 -10.92
N VAL A 360 -4.27 -6.59 -11.67
CA VAL A 360 -4.53 -8.03 -11.49
C VAL A 360 -4.08 -8.51 -10.12
N LEU A 361 -2.87 -8.14 -9.69
CA LEU A 361 -2.34 -8.47 -8.36
C LEU A 361 -3.25 -7.92 -7.25
N SER A 362 -3.64 -6.64 -7.35
CA SER A 362 -4.48 -6.01 -6.33
C SER A 362 -5.86 -6.64 -6.25
N PHE A 363 -6.52 -6.85 -7.38
CA PHE A 363 -7.83 -7.49 -7.44
C PHE A 363 -7.80 -8.91 -6.88
N SER A 364 -6.84 -9.74 -7.35
CA SER A 364 -6.70 -11.12 -6.88
C SER A 364 -6.38 -11.20 -5.39
N ARG A 365 -5.53 -10.28 -4.91
CA ARG A 365 -5.22 -10.16 -3.49
C ARG A 365 -6.48 -9.85 -2.68
N PHE A 366 -7.27 -8.86 -3.04
CA PHE A 366 -8.49 -8.50 -2.32
C PHE A 366 -9.51 -9.66 -2.30
N LEU A 367 -9.69 -10.33 -3.43
CA LEU A 367 -10.64 -11.43 -3.53
C LEU A 367 -10.25 -12.62 -2.64
N LEU A 368 -8.98 -13.01 -2.66
CA LEU A 368 -8.46 -14.09 -1.81
C LEU A 368 -8.46 -13.67 -0.34
N SER A 369 -7.99 -12.45 -0.04
CA SER A 369 -7.89 -11.94 1.33
C SER A 369 -9.26 -11.86 2.01
N ALA A 370 -10.32 -11.55 1.26
CA ALA A 370 -11.67 -11.41 1.82
C ALA A 370 -12.20 -12.68 2.50
N THR A 371 -11.75 -13.85 2.11
CA THR A 371 -12.20 -15.12 2.71
C THR A 371 -11.54 -15.41 4.06
N SER A 372 -10.31 -14.92 4.25
CA SER A 372 -9.45 -15.29 5.37
C SER A 372 -9.95 -14.85 6.75
N PRO A 373 -10.51 -13.63 6.94
CA PRO A 373 -10.95 -13.21 8.26
C PRO A 373 -12.11 -14.06 8.81
N ILE A 374 -13.00 -14.56 7.93
CA ILE A 374 -14.06 -15.47 8.35
C ILE A 374 -13.48 -16.82 8.80
N ILE A 375 -12.52 -17.37 8.03
CA ILE A 375 -11.82 -18.63 8.38
C ILE A 375 -11.10 -18.44 9.72
N ALA A 376 -10.35 -17.35 9.87
CA ALA A 376 -9.67 -17.01 11.11
C ALA A 376 -10.66 -16.89 12.28
N GLY A 377 -11.81 -16.29 12.06
CA GLY A 377 -12.87 -16.15 13.07
C GLY A 377 -13.50 -17.47 13.48
N ILE A 378 -13.70 -18.41 12.55
CA ILE A 378 -14.17 -19.77 12.88
C ILE A 378 -13.12 -20.47 13.76
N LEU A 379 -11.85 -20.40 13.38
CA LEU A 379 -10.76 -21.01 14.13
C LEU A 379 -10.62 -20.37 15.51
N TYR A 380 -10.76 -19.06 15.61
CA TYR A 380 -10.74 -18.32 16.86
C TYR A 380 -11.83 -18.78 17.84
N ASN A 381 -13.04 -19.06 17.34
CA ASN A 381 -14.14 -19.57 18.17
C ASN A 381 -13.90 -20.99 18.68
N ILE A 382 -13.10 -21.80 17.96
CA ILE A 382 -12.73 -23.16 18.40
C ILE A 382 -11.62 -23.06 19.45
N ASN A 383 -10.55 -22.38 19.12
CA ASN A 383 -9.42 -22.08 20.00
C ASN A 383 -8.70 -20.84 19.44
N ILE A 384 -8.44 -19.86 20.30
CA ILE A 384 -7.80 -18.58 19.94
C ILE A 384 -6.45 -18.80 19.24
N ASP A 385 -5.69 -19.82 19.63
CA ASP A 385 -4.36 -20.13 19.11
C ASP A 385 -4.41 -20.65 17.66
N TYR A 386 -5.50 -21.30 17.28
CA TYR A 386 -5.64 -21.90 15.93
C TYR A 386 -5.62 -20.83 14.83
N THR A 387 -6.06 -19.62 15.15
CA THR A 387 -5.96 -18.49 14.24
C THR A 387 -4.51 -18.18 13.86
N PHE A 388 -3.60 -18.20 14.85
CA PHE A 388 -2.18 -17.91 14.60
C PHE A 388 -1.48 -19.07 13.90
N TYR A 389 -1.84 -20.32 14.20
CA TYR A 389 -1.32 -21.47 13.44
C TYR A 389 -1.80 -21.46 11.98
N TYR A 390 -3.04 -21.07 11.73
CA TYR A 390 -3.56 -20.86 10.38
C TYR A 390 -2.77 -19.76 9.64
N ILE A 391 -2.56 -18.62 10.26
CA ILE A 391 -1.79 -17.52 9.69
C ILE A 391 -0.35 -17.95 9.38
N ALA A 392 0.30 -18.63 10.31
CA ALA A 392 1.64 -19.18 10.10
C ALA A 392 1.68 -20.19 8.94
N GLY A 393 0.67 -21.04 8.84
CA GLY A 393 0.49 -21.98 7.74
C GLY A 393 0.38 -21.29 6.38
N LEU A 394 -0.35 -20.19 6.29
CA LEU A 394 -0.45 -19.39 5.07
C LEU A 394 0.91 -18.85 4.62
N PHE A 395 1.72 -18.32 5.54
CA PHE A 395 3.10 -17.87 5.23
C PHE A 395 3.99 -19.04 4.83
N GLY A 396 3.86 -20.20 5.49
CA GLY A 396 4.60 -21.40 5.15
C GLY A 396 4.27 -21.90 3.73
N VAL A 397 2.99 -21.98 3.38
CA VAL A 397 2.55 -22.38 2.02
C VAL A 397 3.02 -21.34 0.99
N ALA A 398 2.91 -20.05 1.28
CA ALA A 398 3.41 -18.98 0.41
C ALA A 398 4.92 -19.13 0.16
N ALA A 399 5.73 -19.41 1.18
CA ALA A 399 7.16 -19.66 1.07
C ALA A 399 7.47 -20.90 0.21
N LEU A 400 6.73 -22.00 0.39
CA LEU A 400 6.89 -23.23 -0.40
C LEU A 400 6.57 -23.00 -1.88
N ILE A 401 5.48 -22.28 -2.20
CA ILE A 401 5.14 -21.96 -3.59
C ILE A 401 6.24 -21.08 -4.19
N LEU A 402 6.74 -20.11 -3.43
CA LEU A 402 7.78 -19.19 -3.91
C LEU A 402 9.10 -19.92 -4.19
N LEU A 403 9.42 -21.00 -3.47
CA LEU A 403 10.55 -21.88 -3.79
C LEU A 403 10.48 -22.45 -5.21
N ALA A 404 9.29 -22.81 -5.68
CA ALA A 404 9.08 -23.40 -7.00
C ALA A 404 9.09 -22.35 -8.16
N ILE A 405 8.96 -21.06 -7.88
CA ILE A 405 8.91 -20.03 -8.92
C ILE A 405 10.33 -19.61 -9.34
N PRO A 406 10.75 -19.79 -10.60
CA PRO A 406 12.00 -19.20 -11.09
C PRO A 406 11.82 -17.70 -11.30
N LEU A 407 12.37 -16.90 -10.38
CA LEU A 407 12.45 -15.44 -10.53
C LEU A 407 13.75 -15.04 -11.26
N PRO A 408 13.74 -13.93 -12.03
CA PRO A 408 14.95 -13.39 -12.63
C PRO A 408 16.02 -13.14 -11.57
N LYS A 409 17.28 -13.47 -11.90
CA LYS A 409 18.41 -13.06 -11.06
C LYS A 409 18.61 -11.56 -11.21
N VAL A 410 18.93 -10.87 -10.12
CA VAL A 410 19.34 -9.48 -10.18
C VAL A 410 20.61 -9.40 -11.02
N VAL A 411 20.54 -8.71 -12.14
CA VAL A 411 21.76 -8.34 -12.89
C VAL A 411 22.37 -7.19 -12.10
N THR A 412 23.35 -7.50 -11.26
CA THR A 412 24.23 -6.46 -10.75
C THR A 412 24.87 -5.79 -11.97
N ALA A 413 24.56 -4.50 -12.18
CA ALA A 413 25.27 -3.70 -13.15
C ALA A 413 26.77 -3.82 -12.80
N GLY A 414 27.49 -4.62 -13.58
CA GLY A 414 28.93 -4.75 -13.43
C GLY A 414 29.52 -3.36 -13.58
N HIS A 415 30.40 -2.99 -12.67
CA HIS A 415 31.35 -1.93 -12.94
C HIS A 415 31.97 -2.24 -14.31
N HIS A 416 31.72 -1.43 -15.29
CA HIS A 416 32.60 -1.33 -16.44
C HIS A 416 33.92 -0.79 -15.88
N ASP A 417 34.82 -1.72 -15.56
CA ASP A 417 36.23 -1.41 -15.45
C ASP A 417 36.71 -1.01 -16.85
N ASP A 418 36.76 0.29 -17.04
CA ASP A 418 37.36 0.92 -18.21
C ASP A 418 38.87 0.77 -18.10
N HIS A 419 39.38 -0.42 -18.45
CA HIS A 419 40.76 -0.63 -18.68
C HIS A 419 41.15 -0.12 -20.08
N GLY A 420 41.36 1.18 -20.15
CA GLY A 420 42.07 1.82 -21.23
C GLY A 420 43.49 1.29 -21.30
N HIS A 421 43.77 0.42 -22.24
CA HIS A 421 45.17 0.18 -22.69
C HIS A 421 45.44 1.04 -23.92
N GLY A 422 46.26 2.05 -23.68
CA GLY A 422 46.97 2.76 -24.73
C GLY A 422 47.89 1.81 -25.51
N GLY A 423 47.87 1.94 -26.79
CA GLY A 423 48.79 1.32 -27.73
C GLY A 423 49.21 2.36 -28.75
N HIS A 424 50.45 2.83 -28.61
CA HIS A 424 51.16 3.64 -29.58
C HIS A 424 51.29 2.92 -30.91
N GLY A 425 51.16 3.66 -32.01
CA GLY A 425 51.53 3.27 -33.34
C GLY A 425 51.70 4.51 -34.22
N HIS A 426 52.91 5.02 -34.26
CA HIS A 426 53.36 5.89 -35.36
C HIS A 426 53.32 5.09 -36.64
N ASP A 427 52.91 5.72 -37.78
CA ASP A 427 53.76 5.75 -38.93
C ASP A 427 53.17 6.74 -40.00
N ASP A 428 54.10 7.36 -40.60
CA ASP A 428 54.26 8.46 -41.51
C ASP A 428 53.83 8.16 -42.97
N HIS A 429 53.88 9.20 -43.80
CA HIS A 429 53.81 9.28 -45.28
C HIS A 429 52.41 9.24 -45.89
N GLY A 430 52.06 10.13 -46.76
CA GLY A 430 52.71 11.01 -47.67
C GLY A 430 51.69 11.60 -48.62
N ASN A 431 51.86 12.77 -48.92
CA ASN A 431 51.69 13.57 -50.16
C ASN A 431 50.81 13.07 -51.28
N ASP A 432 50.15 14.05 -51.90
CA ASP A 432 49.81 14.38 -53.29
C ASP A 432 48.30 14.55 -53.53
N ASP A 433 47.84 15.77 -53.64
CA ASP A 433 47.79 16.74 -54.77
C ASP A 433 46.73 16.44 -55.87
N HIS A 434 46.11 17.51 -56.37
CA HIS A 434 45.20 17.66 -57.50
C HIS A 434 43.71 17.29 -57.24
N GLY A 435 42.74 18.13 -57.43
CA GLY A 435 42.61 19.28 -58.28
C GLY A 435 41.19 19.33 -58.89
N HIS A 436 40.59 20.50 -58.89
CA HIS A 436 39.56 20.98 -59.79
C HIS A 436 38.22 20.24 -59.96
N GLY A 437 37.18 21.04 -59.85
CA GLY A 437 36.02 20.87 -60.67
C GLY A 437 34.70 21.43 -60.13
N SER A 438 34.46 22.69 -60.41
CA SER A 438 33.16 23.36 -60.43
C SER A 438 32.11 22.61 -61.23
N HIS A 439 30.81 22.66 -60.83
CA HIS A 439 29.68 23.26 -61.55
C HIS A 439 28.34 22.91 -60.89
N ASN A 440 27.64 23.96 -60.62
CA ASN A 440 26.20 24.26 -60.85
C ASN A 440 25.24 23.11 -61.16
N HIS A 441 24.19 22.89 -60.38
CA HIS A 441 22.80 23.35 -60.66
C HIS A 441 21.99 23.24 -59.40
#